data_b3a5a485a0a9fc21fe8f8a59001c13b5
#
_entry.id   b3a5a485a0a9fc21fe8f8a59001c13b5
#
_cell.length_a   1.000
_cell.length_b   1.000
_cell.length_c   1.000
_cell.angle_alpha   90.00
_cell.angle_beta   90.00
_cell.angle_gamma   90.00
#
_symmetry.space_group_name_H-M   'P 1'
#
loop_
_entity.id
_entity.type
_entity.pdbx_description
1 polymer ?
#
loop_
_entity_poly.entity_id
_entity_poly.type
_entity_poly.pdbx_seq_one_letter_code
_entity_poly.pdbx_strand_id
1 'polypeptide(L)'
;HRMGGVQWDKVRRKAKKSIEELAEKLLAVYADREITEGISFLPDTAEQREFEDTFPFVETDDQLEAIQAVKRGMERPQPMDMLICGDVGFGKTEVAMRAVFKCVMSGFQAMVLCPTTVLSSQHYKTFKGRMDSFGINIALLNRFTTMREKKEILSKLASGEMDVVIGTHAVLSKKIECRHLGLLVVLSLIHISEP
;
A
#
# COMPACT_ATOMS: atom_id res chain seq x y z
N HIS A 1 20.07 3.17 -38.41
CA HIS A 1 20.83 2.54 -37.34
C HIS A 1 21.20 1.10 -37.75
N ARG A 2 22.53 0.81 -37.98
CA ARG A 2 23.02 -0.56 -38.20
C ARG A 2 22.88 -1.35 -36.91
N MET A 3 21.98 -2.32 -36.85
CA MET A 3 21.96 -3.33 -35.81
C MET A 3 23.17 -4.25 -36.01
N GLY A 4 24.12 -4.25 -35.06
CA GLY A 4 25.32 -5.11 -35.11
C GLY A 4 26.68 -4.39 -35.01
N GLY A 5 26.76 -3.22 -34.43
CA GLY A 5 28.03 -2.51 -34.19
C GLY A 5 28.55 -2.71 -32.74
N VAL A 6 29.87 -2.57 -32.57
CA VAL A 6 30.55 -2.65 -31.25
C VAL A 6 29.87 -1.79 -30.17
N GLN A 7 29.23 -0.71 -30.57
CA GLN A 7 28.48 0.17 -29.68
C GLN A 7 27.19 -0.46 -29.15
N TRP A 8 26.48 -1.28 -29.97
CA TRP A 8 25.31 -2.03 -29.57
C TRP A 8 25.66 -3.13 -28.56
N ASP A 9 26.76 -3.85 -28.77
CA ASP A 9 27.22 -4.88 -27.84
C ASP A 9 27.65 -4.30 -26.47
N LYS A 10 28.21 -3.07 -26.47
CA LYS A 10 28.49 -2.36 -25.22
C LYS A 10 27.22 -1.97 -24.45
N VAL A 11 26.21 -1.44 -25.16
CA VAL A 11 24.92 -1.08 -24.56
C VAL A 11 24.22 -2.31 -24.01
N ARG A 12 24.17 -3.40 -24.77
CA ARG A 12 23.57 -4.68 -24.35
C ARG A 12 24.28 -5.26 -23.12
N ARG A 13 25.61 -5.26 -23.08
CA ARG A 13 26.39 -5.72 -21.92
C ARG A 13 26.13 -4.86 -20.68
N LYS A 14 26.07 -3.54 -20.85
CA LYS A 14 25.75 -2.61 -19.74
C LYS A 14 24.34 -2.85 -19.20
N ALA A 15 23.34 -3.01 -20.09
CA ALA A 15 22.00 -3.33 -19.69
C ALA A 15 21.89 -4.66 -18.95
N LYS A 16 22.54 -5.72 -19.49
CA LYS A 16 22.60 -7.03 -18.82
C LYS A 16 23.19 -6.94 -17.42
N LYS A 17 24.32 -6.26 -17.27
CA LYS A 17 24.96 -6.06 -15.95
C LYS A 17 24.06 -5.30 -14.99
N SER A 18 23.36 -4.24 -15.44
CA SER A 18 22.42 -3.51 -14.60
C SER A 18 21.22 -4.37 -14.17
N ILE A 19 20.75 -5.28 -15.03
CA ILE A 19 19.68 -6.23 -14.69
C ILE A 19 20.18 -7.24 -13.65
N GLU A 20 21.39 -7.79 -13.81
CA GLU A 20 22.00 -8.70 -12.85
C GLU A 20 22.17 -8.04 -11.47
N GLU A 21 22.72 -6.82 -11.42
CA GLU A 21 22.87 -6.04 -10.19
C GLU A 21 21.51 -5.73 -9.52
N LEU A 22 20.46 -5.49 -10.31
CA LEU A 22 19.11 -5.28 -9.79
C LEU A 22 18.54 -6.57 -9.22
N ALA A 23 18.71 -7.69 -9.93
CA ALA A 23 18.24 -9.00 -9.48
C ALA A 23 18.92 -9.42 -8.16
N GLU A 24 20.24 -9.22 -8.04
CA GLU A 24 20.97 -9.49 -6.79
C GLU A 24 20.44 -8.65 -5.61
N LYS A 25 20.19 -7.36 -5.83
CA LYS A 25 19.59 -6.47 -4.82
C LYS A 25 18.19 -6.93 -4.40
N LEU A 26 17.36 -7.33 -5.35
CA LEU A 26 16.02 -7.84 -5.06
C LEU A 26 16.07 -9.13 -4.26
N LEU A 27 16.94 -10.09 -4.67
CA LEU A 27 17.13 -11.33 -3.94
C LEU A 27 17.60 -11.10 -2.50
N ALA A 28 18.52 -10.16 -2.27
CA ALA A 28 18.95 -9.78 -0.93
C ALA A 28 17.79 -9.25 -0.09
N VAL A 29 16.95 -8.37 -0.65
CA VAL A 29 15.76 -7.85 0.04
C VAL A 29 14.75 -8.96 0.38
N TYR A 30 14.54 -9.92 -0.53
CA TYR A 30 13.66 -11.06 -0.26
C TYR A 30 14.23 -11.96 0.85
N ALA A 31 15.54 -12.27 0.80
CA ALA A 31 16.20 -13.06 1.84
C ALA A 31 16.12 -12.37 3.22
N ASP A 32 16.36 -11.07 3.28
CA ASP A 32 16.25 -10.30 4.53
C ASP A 32 14.81 -10.34 5.10
N ARG A 33 13.79 -10.31 4.24
CA ARG A 33 12.39 -10.40 4.69
C ARG A 33 12.06 -11.76 5.29
N GLU A 34 12.60 -12.86 4.76
CA GLU A 34 12.32 -14.21 5.27
C GLU A 34 12.87 -14.43 6.68
N ILE A 35 13.96 -13.76 7.03
CA ILE A 35 14.62 -13.90 8.35
C ILE A 35 14.24 -12.79 9.34
N THR A 36 13.56 -11.73 8.87
CA THR A 36 13.15 -10.61 9.71
C THR A 36 11.80 -10.94 10.38
N GLU A 37 11.73 -10.76 11.69
CA GLU A 37 10.45 -10.79 12.39
C GLU A 37 9.59 -9.60 11.96
N GLY A 38 8.39 -9.89 11.46
CA GLY A 38 7.40 -8.92 11.07
C GLY A 38 6.38 -8.64 12.17
N ILE A 39 5.44 -7.75 11.84
CA ILE A 39 4.29 -7.48 12.69
C ILE A 39 3.25 -8.59 12.44
N SER A 40 2.85 -9.30 13.49
CA SER A 40 1.69 -10.18 13.46
C SER A 40 0.47 -9.39 13.92
N PHE A 41 -0.46 -9.15 13.00
CA PHE A 41 -1.70 -8.44 13.31
C PHE A 41 -2.69 -9.34 14.04
N LEU A 42 -3.58 -8.73 14.83
CA LEU A 42 -4.59 -9.46 15.58
C LEU A 42 -5.59 -10.18 14.66
N PRO A 43 -6.17 -11.30 15.09
CA PRO A 43 -7.33 -11.89 14.43
C PRO A 43 -8.48 -10.89 14.28
N ASP A 44 -9.41 -11.18 13.38
CA ASP A 44 -10.55 -10.29 13.13
C ASP A 44 -11.38 -10.06 14.40
N THR A 45 -11.55 -8.79 14.73
CA THR A 45 -12.39 -8.34 15.85
C THR A 45 -13.87 -8.21 15.44
N ALA A 46 -14.75 -7.89 16.39
CA ALA A 46 -16.15 -7.60 16.09
C ALA A 46 -16.28 -6.37 15.17
N GLU A 47 -15.47 -5.34 15.42
CA GLU A 47 -15.43 -4.11 14.64
C GLU A 47 -14.96 -4.36 13.20
N GLN A 48 -14.04 -5.32 12.98
CA GLN A 48 -13.64 -5.73 11.63
C GLN A 48 -14.83 -6.29 10.86
N ARG A 49 -15.64 -7.15 11.48
CA ARG A 49 -16.83 -7.72 10.86
C ARG A 49 -17.89 -6.66 10.59
N GLU A 50 -18.14 -5.78 11.56
CA GLU A 50 -19.06 -4.66 11.40
C GLU A 50 -18.62 -3.76 10.23
N PHE A 51 -17.33 -3.45 10.11
CA PHE A 51 -16.78 -2.70 8.98
C PHE A 51 -17.01 -3.43 7.65
N GLU A 52 -16.79 -4.73 7.60
CA GLU A 52 -16.99 -5.54 6.39
C GLU A 52 -18.46 -5.58 5.97
N ASP A 53 -19.37 -5.68 6.93
CA ASP A 53 -20.83 -5.66 6.70
C ASP A 53 -21.33 -4.30 6.14
N THR A 54 -20.57 -3.22 6.29
CA THR A 54 -20.88 -1.93 5.64
C THR A 54 -20.63 -1.92 4.13
N PHE A 55 -20.05 -2.97 3.57
CA PHE A 55 -19.82 -3.03 2.12
C PHE A 55 -21.14 -3.16 1.37
N PRO A 56 -21.45 -2.21 0.44
CA PRO A 56 -22.80 -2.12 -0.16
C PRO A 56 -23.05 -3.16 -1.27
N PHE A 57 -22.11 -4.04 -1.54
CA PHE A 57 -22.19 -5.05 -2.59
C PHE A 57 -21.94 -6.43 -2.01
N VAL A 58 -22.28 -7.45 -2.77
CA VAL A 58 -21.91 -8.84 -2.45
C VAL A 58 -20.53 -9.12 -3.06
N GLU A 59 -19.63 -9.63 -2.26
CA GLU A 59 -18.30 -10.01 -2.72
C GLU A 59 -18.37 -11.19 -3.70
N THR A 60 -17.48 -11.17 -4.68
CA THR A 60 -17.24 -12.36 -5.52
C THR A 60 -16.35 -13.35 -4.78
N ASP A 61 -16.37 -14.62 -5.23
CA ASP A 61 -15.53 -15.67 -4.65
C ASP A 61 -14.05 -15.30 -4.69
N ASP A 62 -13.57 -14.71 -5.80
CA ASP A 62 -12.19 -14.25 -5.95
C ASP A 62 -11.83 -13.10 -4.97
N GLN A 63 -12.78 -12.20 -4.72
CA GLN A 63 -12.59 -11.14 -3.73
C GLN A 63 -12.49 -11.72 -2.32
N LEU A 64 -13.34 -12.65 -1.96
CA LEU A 64 -13.30 -13.33 -0.67
C LEU A 64 -11.99 -14.10 -0.48
N GLU A 65 -11.54 -14.81 -1.50
CA GLU A 65 -10.26 -15.52 -1.47
C GLU A 65 -9.08 -14.54 -1.27
N ALA A 66 -9.05 -13.44 -2.02
CA ALA A 66 -8.03 -12.41 -1.89
C ALA A 66 -8.03 -11.76 -0.50
N ILE A 67 -9.21 -11.42 0.04
CA ILE A 67 -9.36 -10.85 1.39
C ILE A 67 -8.81 -11.82 2.43
N GLN A 68 -9.19 -13.11 2.35
CA GLN A 68 -8.71 -14.12 3.30
C GLN A 68 -7.21 -14.36 3.17
N ALA A 69 -6.66 -14.34 1.94
CA ALA A 69 -5.22 -14.49 1.72
C ALA A 69 -4.44 -13.34 2.37
N VAL A 70 -4.90 -12.09 2.18
CA VAL A 70 -4.32 -10.89 2.82
C VAL A 70 -4.38 -11.01 4.34
N LYS A 71 -5.55 -11.31 4.92
CA LYS A 71 -5.71 -11.45 6.36
C LYS A 71 -4.77 -12.52 6.95
N ARG A 72 -4.70 -13.70 6.33
CA ARG A 72 -3.76 -14.75 6.74
C ARG A 72 -2.30 -14.31 6.62
N GLY A 73 -1.97 -13.54 5.57
CA GLY A 73 -0.63 -12.98 5.40
C GLY A 73 -0.27 -11.99 6.50
N MET A 74 -1.21 -11.12 6.88
CA MET A 74 -1.04 -10.14 7.95
C MET A 74 -0.90 -10.76 9.34
N GLU A 75 -1.54 -11.90 9.59
CA GLU A 75 -1.50 -12.60 10.90
C GLU A 75 -0.22 -13.42 11.12
N ARG A 76 0.62 -13.58 10.11
CA ARG A 76 1.90 -14.28 10.24
C ARG A 76 2.97 -13.38 10.86
N PRO A 77 3.93 -13.94 11.59
CA PRO A 77 5.04 -13.17 12.18
C PRO A 77 6.14 -12.81 11.18
N GLN A 78 5.89 -12.89 9.88
CA GLN A 78 6.81 -12.47 8.82
C GLN A 78 6.27 -11.26 8.07
N PRO A 79 7.14 -10.36 7.59
CA PRO A 79 6.73 -9.24 6.76
C PRO A 79 6.00 -9.71 5.51
N MET A 80 4.73 -9.30 5.35
CA MET A 80 3.92 -9.65 4.19
C MET A 80 4.32 -8.81 2.97
N ASP A 81 4.54 -9.46 1.83
CA ASP A 81 4.62 -8.82 0.51
C ASP A 81 3.65 -9.53 -0.42
N MET A 82 2.54 -8.89 -0.75
CA MET A 82 1.46 -9.51 -1.51
C MET A 82 1.00 -8.62 -2.66
N LEU A 83 0.97 -9.19 -3.84
CA LEU A 83 0.42 -8.55 -5.04
C LEU A 83 -1.00 -9.04 -5.30
N ILE A 84 -1.96 -8.12 -5.34
CA ILE A 84 -3.36 -8.39 -5.71
C ILE A 84 -3.59 -7.93 -7.15
N CYS A 85 -3.79 -8.87 -8.04
CA CYS A 85 -4.09 -8.64 -9.44
C CYS A 85 -5.59 -8.78 -9.72
N GLY A 86 -6.10 -7.99 -10.65
CA GLY A 86 -7.49 -8.05 -11.10
C GLY A 86 -7.79 -6.87 -12.01
N ASP A 87 -8.81 -6.98 -12.84
CA ASP A 87 -9.21 -5.93 -13.78
C ASP A 87 -9.73 -4.66 -13.11
N VAL A 88 -9.90 -3.60 -13.87
CA VAL A 88 -10.49 -2.34 -13.40
C VAL A 88 -11.94 -2.58 -12.96
N GLY A 89 -12.31 -2.10 -11.77
CA GLY A 89 -13.66 -2.28 -11.23
C GLY A 89 -13.86 -3.55 -10.39
N PHE A 90 -12.90 -4.47 -10.33
CA PHE A 90 -13.00 -5.72 -9.54
C PHE A 90 -12.80 -5.56 -8.03
N GLY A 91 -12.94 -4.35 -7.50
CA GLY A 91 -12.97 -4.13 -6.06
C GLY A 91 -11.64 -4.31 -5.32
N LYS A 92 -10.48 -4.24 -6.02
CA LYS A 92 -9.16 -4.28 -5.37
C LYS A 92 -9.02 -3.28 -4.20
N THR A 93 -9.68 -2.13 -4.32
CA THR A 93 -9.69 -1.11 -3.27
C THR A 93 -10.39 -1.60 -2.00
N GLU A 94 -11.42 -2.43 -2.11
CA GLU A 94 -12.11 -3.02 -0.95
C GLU A 94 -11.18 -3.97 -0.19
N VAL A 95 -10.44 -4.83 -0.90
CA VAL A 95 -9.42 -5.70 -0.28
C VAL A 95 -8.39 -4.86 0.49
N ALA A 96 -7.92 -3.77 -0.13
CA ALA A 96 -6.99 -2.84 0.51
C ALA A 96 -7.59 -2.15 1.74
N MET A 97 -8.86 -1.72 1.67
CA MET A 97 -9.54 -1.08 2.81
C MET A 97 -9.67 -2.02 4.01
N ARG A 98 -10.04 -3.28 3.79
CA ARG A 98 -10.13 -4.27 4.87
C ARG A 98 -8.77 -4.54 5.53
N ALA A 99 -7.70 -4.57 4.73
CA ALA A 99 -6.35 -4.69 5.25
C ALA A 99 -5.94 -3.47 6.09
N VAL A 100 -6.22 -2.26 5.60
CA VAL A 100 -5.95 -1.01 6.33
C VAL A 100 -6.73 -0.97 7.64
N PHE A 101 -8.02 -1.33 7.61
CA PHE A 101 -8.84 -1.37 8.81
C PHE A 101 -8.28 -2.36 9.85
N LYS A 102 -7.92 -3.58 9.42
CA LYS A 102 -7.29 -4.58 10.29
C LYS A 102 -5.97 -4.09 10.90
N CYS A 103 -5.16 -3.39 10.11
CA CYS A 103 -3.93 -2.77 10.59
C CYS A 103 -4.19 -1.77 11.72
N VAL A 104 -5.17 -0.87 11.52
CA VAL A 104 -5.52 0.17 12.50
C VAL A 104 -6.13 -0.45 13.77
N MET A 105 -7.04 -1.41 13.61
CA MET A 105 -7.63 -2.12 14.78
C MET A 105 -6.59 -2.91 15.58
N SER A 106 -5.47 -3.25 14.96
CA SER A 106 -4.33 -3.88 15.66
C SER A 106 -3.38 -2.86 16.33
N GLY A 107 -3.71 -1.56 16.29
CA GLY A 107 -2.93 -0.49 16.94
C GLY A 107 -1.76 0.04 16.10
N PHE A 108 -1.75 -0.22 14.79
CA PHE A 108 -0.70 0.23 13.88
C PHE A 108 -1.22 1.29 12.91
N GLN A 109 -0.30 2.07 12.35
CA GLN A 109 -0.59 3.07 11.33
C GLN A 109 -0.47 2.46 9.94
N ALA A 110 -1.26 2.96 8.98
CA ALA A 110 -1.21 2.54 7.58
C ALA A 110 -0.89 3.71 6.64
N MET A 111 -0.12 3.42 5.60
CA MET A 111 0.12 4.32 4.46
C MET A 111 -0.53 3.78 3.21
N VAL A 112 -1.20 4.64 2.43
CA VAL A 112 -1.78 4.28 1.13
C VAL A 112 -1.18 5.18 0.06
N LEU A 113 -0.38 4.58 -0.81
CA LEU A 113 0.27 5.25 -1.93
C LEU A 113 -0.61 5.18 -3.17
N CYS A 114 -0.90 6.32 -3.77
CA CYS A 114 -1.65 6.46 -5.01
C CYS A 114 -0.80 7.10 -6.10
N PRO A 115 -0.94 6.71 -7.38
CA PRO A 115 -0.09 7.23 -8.46
C PRO A 115 -0.36 8.69 -8.82
N THR A 116 -1.58 9.16 -8.61
CA THR A 116 -1.99 10.53 -8.98
C THR A 116 -2.71 11.24 -7.84
N THR A 117 -2.72 12.59 -7.89
CA THR A 117 -3.43 13.44 -6.93
C THR A 117 -4.95 13.26 -7.00
N VAL A 118 -5.48 12.99 -8.19
CA VAL A 118 -6.92 12.75 -8.38
C VAL A 118 -7.33 11.47 -7.67
N LEU A 119 -6.60 10.38 -7.92
CA LEU A 119 -6.86 9.09 -7.28
C LEU A 119 -6.66 9.16 -5.76
N SER A 120 -5.62 9.85 -5.27
CA SER A 120 -5.44 10.00 -3.83
C SER A 120 -6.61 10.73 -3.18
N SER A 121 -7.19 11.73 -3.85
CA SER A 121 -8.38 12.44 -3.35
C SER A 121 -9.65 11.58 -3.41
N GLN A 122 -9.82 10.75 -4.44
CA GLN A 122 -10.93 9.81 -4.53
C GLN A 122 -10.84 8.74 -3.44
N HIS A 123 -9.69 8.09 -3.30
CA HIS A 123 -9.48 7.08 -2.27
C HIS A 123 -9.64 7.67 -0.87
N TYR A 124 -9.11 8.88 -0.61
CA TYR A 124 -9.32 9.55 0.66
C TYR A 124 -10.81 9.70 1.01
N LYS A 125 -11.64 10.16 0.05
CA LYS A 125 -13.08 10.29 0.28
C LYS A 125 -13.75 8.94 0.55
N THR A 126 -13.37 7.91 -0.21
CA THR A 126 -13.93 6.55 -0.05
C THR A 126 -13.54 5.94 1.29
N PHE A 127 -12.25 6.01 1.66
CA PHE A 127 -11.77 5.49 2.95
C PHE A 127 -12.39 6.24 4.11
N LYS A 128 -12.39 7.58 4.05
CA LYS A 128 -12.98 8.41 5.09
C LYS A 128 -14.47 8.11 5.26
N GLY A 129 -15.24 8.05 4.17
CA GLY A 129 -16.67 7.76 4.23
C GLY A 129 -17.02 6.40 4.84
N ARG A 130 -16.13 5.39 4.67
CA ARG A 130 -16.32 4.05 5.21
C ARG A 130 -15.80 3.88 6.64
N MET A 131 -14.78 4.62 7.03
CA MET A 131 -14.07 4.46 8.31
C MET A 131 -14.42 5.54 9.36
N ASP A 132 -15.14 6.59 8.96
CA ASP A 132 -15.44 7.74 9.83
C ASP A 132 -16.25 7.33 11.08
N SER A 133 -17.20 6.39 10.92
CA SER A 133 -18.01 5.87 12.04
C SER A 133 -17.22 5.06 13.07
N PHE A 134 -16.02 4.62 12.72
CA PHE A 134 -15.13 3.84 13.59
C PHE A 134 -14.08 4.70 14.30
N GLY A 135 -14.15 6.03 14.15
CA GLY A 135 -13.23 6.96 14.81
C GLY A 135 -11.80 6.94 14.26
N ILE A 136 -11.59 6.42 13.05
CA ILE A 136 -10.27 6.33 12.43
C ILE A 136 -9.88 7.68 11.82
N ASN A 137 -8.71 8.20 12.20
CA ASN A 137 -8.17 9.46 11.71
C ASN A 137 -7.41 9.26 10.40
N ILE A 138 -7.94 9.82 9.31
CA ILE A 138 -7.37 9.69 7.97
C ILE A 138 -6.93 11.05 7.45
N ALA A 139 -5.72 11.15 6.93
CA ALA A 139 -5.21 12.36 6.29
C ALA A 139 -4.90 12.16 4.80
N LEU A 140 -5.06 13.23 4.03
CA LEU A 140 -4.65 13.30 2.63
C LEU A 140 -3.36 14.12 2.50
N LEU A 141 -2.33 13.52 1.90
CA LEU A 141 -1.05 14.15 1.66
C LEU A 141 -0.70 14.14 0.16
N ASN A 142 -0.97 15.23 -0.51
CA ASN A 142 -0.62 15.41 -1.92
C ASN A 142 -0.12 16.83 -2.21
N ARG A 143 0.08 17.18 -3.49
CA ARG A 143 0.59 18.50 -3.88
C ARG A 143 -0.31 19.69 -3.51
N PHE A 144 -1.60 19.44 -3.24
CA PHE A 144 -2.54 20.48 -2.85
C PHE A 144 -2.63 20.67 -1.34
N THR A 145 -2.01 19.79 -0.55
CA THR A 145 -1.92 19.94 0.90
C THR A 145 -1.03 21.14 1.24
N THR A 146 -1.58 22.09 1.97
CA THR A 146 -0.83 23.31 2.37
C THR A 146 0.32 22.96 3.30
N MET A 147 1.31 23.84 3.40
CA MET A 147 2.47 23.64 4.29
C MET A 147 2.06 23.52 5.76
N ARG A 148 0.99 24.23 6.16
CA ARG A 148 0.46 24.17 7.53
C ARG A 148 -0.18 22.80 7.80
N GLU A 149 -1.08 22.37 6.95
CA GLU A 149 -1.73 21.05 7.04
C GLU A 149 -0.69 19.92 7.01
N LYS A 150 0.30 20.04 6.12
CA LYS A 150 1.39 19.06 6.04
C LYS A 150 2.13 18.95 7.35
N LYS A 151 2.47 20.08 8.00
CA LYS A 151 3.17 20.08 9.28
C LYS A 151 2.32 19.43 10.38
N GLU A 152 1.02 19.71 10.38
CA GLU A 152 0.08 19.10 11.33
C GLU A 152 -0.05 17.59 11.12
N ILE A 153 -0.23 17.14 9.87
CA ILE A 153 -0.30 15.71 9.52
C ILE A 153 0.99 14.99 9.97
N LEU A 154 2.16 15.56 9.68
CA LEU A 154 3.44 14.96 10.07
C LEU A 154 3.58 14.85 11.60
N SER A 155 3.17 15.89 12.33
CA SER A 155 3.17 15.87 13.80
C SER A 155 2.26 14.77 14.36
N LYS A 156 1.04 14.64 13.81
CA LYS A 156 0.07 13.62 14.23
C LYS A 156 0.49 12.20 13.84
N LEU A 157 1.19 12.02 12.73
CA LEU A 157 1.77 10.72 12.38
C LEU A 157 2.87 10.32 13.36
N ALA A 158 3.75 11.26 13.71
CA ALA A 158 4.83 11.00 14.65
C ALA A 158 4.34 10.77 16.10
N SER A 159 3.22 11.41 16.51
CA SER A 159 2.60 11.17 17.82
C SER A 159 1.76 9.89 17.88
N GLY A 160 1.35 9.35 16.72
CA GLY A 160 0.42 8.21 16.63
C GLY A 160 -1.06 8.61 16.70
N GLU A 161 -1.38 9.90 16.62
CA GLU A 161 -2.78 10.39 16.57
C GLU A 161 -3.43 10.26 15.19
N MET A 162 -2.61 10.05 14.16
CA MET A 162 -3.08 9.82 12.79
C MET A 162 -2.93 8.34 12.45
N ASP A 163 -4.02 7.69 12.11
CA ASP A 163 -4.04 6.24 11.87
C ASP A 163 -3.69 5.90 10.41
N VAL A 164 -4.19 6.71 9.48
CA VAL A 164 -4.00 6.44 8.04
C VAL A 164 -3.58 7.69 7.29
N VAL A 165 -2.56 7.59 6.46
CA VAL A 165 -2.22 8.63 5.49
C VAL A 165 -2.36 8.12 4.06
N ILE A 166 -3.16 8.82 3.25
CA ILE A 166 -3.34 8.52 1.83
C ILE A 166 -2.69 9.63 1.03
N GLY A 167 -1.89 9.28 0.03
CA GLY A 167 -1.27 10.31 -0.79
C GLY A 167 -0.50 9.78 -1.98
N THR A 168 0.19 10.70 -2.66
CA THR A 168 1.08 10.37 -3.76
C THR A 168 2.49 10.07 -3.22
N HIS A 169 3.49 10.01 -4.08
CA HIS A 169 4.89 9.79 -3.67
C HIS A 169 5.36 10.69 -2.49
N ALA A 170 4.62 11.75 -2.17
CA ALA A 170 4.88 12.60 -1.01
C ALA A 170 4.85 11.81 0.31
N VAL A 171 4.05 10.73 0.40
CA VAL A 171 3.98 9.86 1.59
C VAL A 171 5.26 9.02 1.81
N LEU A 172 6.09 8.85 0.79
CA LEU A 172 7.37 8.14 0.88
C LEU A 172 8.56 9.08 1.19
N SER A 173 8.28 10.34 1.50
CA SER A 173 9.34 11.30 1.83
C SER A 173 10.06 10.90 3.12
N LYS A 174 11.38 11.00 3.14
CA LYS A 174 12.23 10.78 4.35
C LYS A 174 11.86 11.66 5.56
N LYS A 175 11.02 12.68 5.35
CA LYS A 175 10.52 13.58 6.42
C LYS A 175 9.27 13.04 7.12
N ILE A 176 8.73 11.92 6.64
CA ILE A 176 7.56 11.30 7.25
C ILE A 176 8.04 10.24 8.22
N GLU A 177 7.75 10.47 9.47
CA GLU A 177 8.00 9.54 10.56
C GLU A 177 6.64 9.08 11.09
N CYS A 178 6.40 7.78 11.02
CA CYS A 178 5.27 7.14 11.65
C CYS A 178 5.73 6.52 12.97
N ARG A 179 4.92 6.65 14.00
CA ARG A 179 5.23 6.07 15.30
C ARG A 179 5.24 4.54 15.25
N HIS A 180 4.25 3.96 14.58
CA HIS A 180 4.04 2.51 14.50
C HIS A 180 3.48 2.13 13.12
N LEU A 181 4.25 2.33 12.05
CA LEU A 181 3.83 1.93 10.70
C LEU A 181 3.76 0.41 10.60
N GLY A 182 2.57 -0.14 10.35
CA GLY A 182 2.34 -1.57 10.18
C GLY A 182 2.06 -1.99 8.74
N LEU A 183 1.50 -1.11 7.91
CA LEU A 183 1.08 -1.48 6.56
C LEU A 183 1.36 -0.35 5.56
N LEU A 184 1.95 -0.73 4.42
CA LEU A 184 2.02 0.10 3.23
C LEU A 184 1.19 -0.55 2.11
N VAL A 185 0.20 0.16 1.62
CA VAL A 185 -0.59 -0.23 0.45
C VAL A 185 -0.17 0.61 -0.74
N VAL A 186 0.12 -0.03 -1.86
CA VAL A 186 0.41 0.65 -3.13
C VAL A 186 -0.74 0.40 -4.09
N LEU A 187 -1.56 1.43 -4.31
CA LEU A 187 -2.64 1.38 -5.29
C LEU A 187 -2.08 1.85 -6.63
N SER A 188 -1.98 0.92 -7.58
CA SER A 188 -1.46 1.20 -8.92
C SER A 188 -2.58 1.13 -9.94
N LEU A 189 -2.56 2.06 -10.92
CA LEU A 189 -3.19 1.87 -12.21
C LEU A 189 -2.08 1.48 -13.19
N ILE A 190 -1.77 0.20 -13.27
CA ILE A 190 -1.07 -0.30 -14.45
C ILE A 190 -2.11 -0.32 -15.56
N HIS A 191 -2.14 0.72 -16.37
CA HIS A 191 -2.73 0.63 -17.69
C HIS A 191 -1.75 -0.24 -18.50
N ILE A 192 -2.03 -1.53 -18.55
CA ILE A 192 -1.50 -2.36 -19.62
C ILE A 192 -2.29 -1.91 -20.84
N SER A 193 -1.77 -0.93 -21.58
CA SER A 193 -2.21 -0.72 -22.94
C SER A 193 -1.75 -1.97 -23.68
N GLU A 194 -2.69 -2.82 -24.06
CA GLU A 194 -2.42 -3.86 -25.03
C GLU A 194 -1.82 -3.22 -26.30
N PRO A 195 -0.85 -3.89 -26.92
CA PRO A 195 -0.17 -3.41 -28.12
C PRO A 195 -1.09 -3.24 -29.32
#